data_abe4544799da734dd8e469d510fcbc05
#
_entry.id   abe4544799da734dd8e469d510fcbc05
#
_cell.length_a   1.000
_cell.length_b   1.000
_cell.length_c   1.000
_cell.angle_alpha   90.00
_cell.angle_beta   90.00
_cell.angle_gamma   90.00
#
_symmetry.space_group_name_H-M   'P 1'
#
loop_
_entity.id
_entity.type
_entity.pdbx_description
1 polymer ?
#
loop_
_entity_poly.entity_id
_entity_poly.type
_entity_poly.pdbx_seq_one_letter_code
_entity_poly.pdbx_strand_id
1 'polypeptide(L)'
;PLINSVNGKKEVMEQIFPLVAKYGGVVVGLCLDEDGIPETAEGRIAVGKKIIDTAAAYGIGPEDIILDGLCMTVSSDSQGAIVTLETLRKIRDELGGKSVLGVSNISFGLPQREIINGAFFTMAMESGLSAAIINPNSEAMMRAYYSFNALMNLDPQCSEYISIYSGQTAGLGQTIGKGGNGAGGSGAAGNGGAGSAGSLG
;
A
#
# COMPACT_ATOMS: atom_id res chain seq x y z
N PRO A 1 5.05 25.07 0.14
CA PRO A 1 5.01 24.08 -0.95
C PRO A 1 5.67 22.77 -0.53
N LEU A 2 5.38 21.70 -1.28
CA LEU A 2 6.11 20.44 -1.20
C LEU A 2 7.10 20.38 -2.36
N ILE A 3 8.39 20.28 -2.03
CA ILE A 3 9.47 20.26 -3.03
C ILE A 3 9.86 18.80 -3.28
N ASN A 4 9.66 18.32 -4.50
CA ASN A 4 10.00 16.97 -4.90
C ASN A 4 11.06 17.04 -6.01
N SER A 5 12.32 16.77 -5.71
CA SER A 5 12.88 16.22 -4.48
C SER A 5 14.36 16.59 -4.30
N VAL A 6 14.91 16.27 -3.13
CA VAL A 6 16.34 16.18 -2.87
C VAL A 6 16.71 14.69 -2.70
N ASN A 7 17.99 14.37 -2.78
CA ASN A 7 18.54 13.06 -2.42
C ASN A 7 19.84 13.22 -1.61
N GLY A 8 20.44 12.11 -1.19
CA GLY A 8 21.66 12.10 -0.38
C GLY A 8 22.94 12.53 -1.11
N LYS A 9 22.87 12.89 -2.41
CA LYS A 9 24.04 13.42 -3.14
C LYS A 9 24.35 14.83 -2.67
N LYS A 10 25.62 15.06 -2.37
CA LYS A 10 26.10 16.35 -1.83
C LYS A 10 25.70 17.51 -2.73
N GLU A 11 25.94 17.40 -4.03
CA GLU A 11 25.65 18.47 -4.99
C GLU A 11 24.16 18.83 -5.04
N VAL A 12 23.26 17.83 -4.92
CA VAL A 12 21.81 18.06 -4.96
C VAL A 12 21.36 18.76 -3.67
N MET A 13 21.86 18.33 -2.52
CA MET A 13 21.55 18.97 -1.24
C MET A 13 22.03 20.44 -1.20
N GLU A 14 23.25 20.71 -1.69
CA GLU A 14 23.82 22.07 -1.77
C GLU A 14 23.03 23.01 -2.71
N GLN A 15 22.36 22.45 -3.73
CA GLN A 15 21.50 23.23 -4.65
C GLN A 15 20.10 23.47 -4.08
N ILE A 16 19.51 22.48 -3.44
CA ILE A 16 18.10 22.51 -3.05
C ILE A 16 17.90 23.13 -1.66
N PHE A 17 18.71 22.77 -0.66
CA PHE A 17 18.50 23.26 0.70
C PHE A 17 18.56 24.78 0.87
N PRO A 18 19.46 25.55 0.17
CA PRO A 18 19.38 27.01 0.20
C PRO A 18 18.05 27.56 -0.29
N LEU A 19 17.42 26.91 -1.27
CA LEU A 19 16.10 27.33 -1.78
C LEU A 19 15.00 27.01 -0.77
N VAL A 20 15.04 25.84 -0.15
CA VAL A 20 14.10 25.45 0.92
C VAL A 20 14.21 26.42 2.10
N ALA A 21 15.44 26.69 2.56
CA ALA A 21 15.68 27.64 3.65
C ALA A 21 15.16 29.07 3.33
N LYS A 22 15.32 29.49 2.07
CA LYS A 22 14.91 30.85 1.62
C LYS A 22 13.39 30.99 1.48
N TYR A 23 12.72 30.01 0.88
CA TYR A 23 11.32 30.12 0.49
C TYR A 23 10.36 29.35 1.40
N GLY A 24 10.88 28.51 2.26
CA GLY A 24 10.11 27.59 3.11
C GLY A 24 9.50 26.44 2.35
N GLY A 25 8.94 25.49 3.07
CA GLY A 25 8.21 24.33 2.54
C GLY A 25 8.80 22.99 3.01
N VAL A 26 8.05 21.95 2.75
CA VAL A 26 8.47 20.56 3.03
C VAL A 26 9.22 20.01 1.83
N VAL A 27 10.29 19.26 2.06
CA VAL A 27 11.08 18.65 0.99
C VAL A 27 11.02 17.12 1.08
N VAL A 28 10.81 16.48 -0.08
CA VAL A 28 10.92 15.02 -0.23
C VAL A 28 12.40 14.65 -0.34
N GLY A 29 12.88 13.82 0.59
CA GLY A 29 14.26 13.28 0.59
C GLY A 29 14.27 11.84 0.09
N LEU A 30 14.81 11.62 -1.10
CA LEU A 30 14.96 10.27 -1.67
C LEU A 30 16.13 9.56 -1.00
N CYS A 31 15.89 8.37 -0.43
CA CYS A 31 16.91 7.56 0.24
C CYS A 31 17.88 6.89 -0.75
N LEU A 32 18.53 7.68 -1.59
CA LEU A 32 19.62 7.31 -2.50
C LEU A 32 20.74 8.37 -2.47
N ASP A 33 21.95 8.00 -2.80
CA ASP A 33 23.11 8.90 -2.85
C ASP A 33 24.03 8.64 -4.05
N GLU A 34 25.30 8.98 -3.91
CA GLU A 34 26.32 8.83 -4.96
C GLU A 34 26.47 7.39 -5.44
N ASP A 35 26.30 6.42 -4.53
CA ASP A 35 26.41 4.98 -4.80
C ASP A 35 25.11 4.37 -5.35
N GLY A 36 24.04 5.17 -5.45
CA GLY A 36 22.73 4.75 -5.94
C GLY A 36 21.73 4.44 -4.82
N ILE A 37 20.83 3.49 -5.09
CA ILE A 37 19.82 3.06 -4.13
C ILE A 37 20.38 1.93 -3.26
N PRO A 38 20.49 2.11 -1.93
CA PRO A 38 20.93 1.03 -1.06
C PRO A 38 20.01 -0.19 -1.12
N GLU A 39 20.59 -1.39 -1.14
CA GLU A 39 19.86 -2.65 -1.21
C GLU A 39 19.16 -3.01 0.11
N THR A 40 19.62 -2.45 1.23
CA THR A 40 19.09 -2.75 2.57
C THR A 40 18.34 -1.56 3.18
N ALA A 41 17.44 -1.85 4.12
CA ALA A 41 16.73 -0.83 4.87
C ALA A 41 17.71 0.04 5.70
N GLU A 42 18.72 -0.56 6.32
CA GLU A 42 19.76 0.16 7.07
C GLU A 42 20.50 1.17 6.18
N GLY A 43 20.88 0.76 4.99
CA GLY A 43 21.54 1.67 4.03
C GLY A 43 20.63 2.85 3.65
N ARG A 44 19.35 2.59 3.41
CA ARG A 44 18.37 3.66 3.11
C ARG A 44 18.18 4.61 4.29
N ILE A 45 18.18 4.09 5.53
CA ILE A 45 18.09 4.90 6.75
C ILE A 45 19.37 5.73 6.94
N ALA A 46 20.54 5.19 6.64
CA ALA A 46 21.79 5.95 6.71
C ALA A 46 21.75 7.16 5.74
N VAL A 47 21.25 6.98 4.53
CA VAL A 47 21.05 8.09 3.59
C VAL A 47 19.98 9.06 4.09
N GLY A 48 18.85 8.57 4.58
CA GLY A 48 17.80 9.41 5.19
C GLY A 48 18.34 10.28 6.31
N LYS A 49 19.15 9.71 7.20
CA LYS A 49 19.83 10.44 8.28
C LYS A 49 20.80 11.49 7.73
N LYS A 50 21.61 11.16 6.71
CA LYS A 50 22.52 12.11 6.02
C LYS A 50 21.75 13.31 5.49
N ILE A 51 20.57 13.09 4.89
CA ILE A 51 19.69 14.15 4.36
C ILE A 51 19.21 15.06 5.49
N ILE A 52 18.68 14.48 6.60
CA ILE A 52 18.18 15.23 7.76
C ILE A 52 19.31 16.04 8.41
N ASP A 53 20.45 15.40 8.70
CA ASP A 53 21.60 16.06 9.35
C ASP A 53 22.15 17.22 8.47
N THR A 54 22.18 17.03 7.15
CA THR A 54 22.63 18.08 6.23
C THR A 54 21.62 19.24 6.18
N ALA A 55 20.31 18.95 6.12
CA ALA A 55 19.26 19.95 6.12
C ALA A 55 19.29 20.83 7.38
N ALA A 56 19.59 20.25 8.54
CA ALA A 56 19.73 20.97 9.80
C ALA A 56 20.79 22.08 9.72
N ALA A 57 21.89 21.88 8.98
CA ALA A 57 22.92 22.91 8.76
C ALA A 57 22.40 24.14 7.99
N TYR A 58 21.28 24.00 7.26
CA TYR A 58 20.60 25.09 6.56
C TYR A 58 19.39 25.65 7.35
N GLY A 59 19.20 25.19 8.60
CA GLY A 59 18.08 25.62 9.44
C GLY A 59 16.73 24.99 9.06
N ILE A 60 16.76 23.87 8.32
CA ILE A 60 15.56 23.09 7.95
C ILE A 60 15.37 22.02 9.02
N GLY A 61 14.24 22.05 9.71
CA GLY A 61 13.91 21.07 10.76
C GLY A 61 13.49 19.71 10.20
N PRO A 62 13.58 18.63 11.01
CA PRO A 62 13.15 17.29 10.56
C PRO A 62 11.65 17.22 10.24
N GLU A 63 10.83 18.10 10.79
CA GLU A 63 9.40 18.23 10.50
C GLU A 63 9.11 18.70 9.07
N ASP A 64 10.08 19.37 8.43
CA ASP A 64 10.00 19.85 7.05
C ASP A 64 10.62 18.87 6.04
N ILE A 65 10.95 17.64 6.49
CA ILE A 65 11.48 16.58 5.65
C ILE A 65 10.54 15.38 5.67
N ILE A 66 10.20 14.90 4.47
CA ILE A 66 9.49 13.64 4.29
C ILE A 66 10.36 12.69 3.46
N LEU A 67 10.71 11.52 4.01
CA LEU A 67 11.63 10.59 3.37
C LEU A 67 10.90 9.64 2.42
N ASP A 68 11.39 9.52 1.20
CA ASP A 68 10.97 8.48 0.27
C ASP A 68 11.89 7.27 0.40
N GLY A 69 11.35 6.17 0.93
CA GLY A 69 12.05 4.91 1.14
C GLY A 69 12.35 4.15 -0.16
N LEU A 70 11.91 4.64 -1.31
CA LEU A 70 12.11 4.08 -2.65
C LEU A 70 11.50 2.69 -2.83
N CYS A 71 10.31 2.65 -3.40
CA CYS A 71 9.62 1.41 -3.72
C CYS A 71 10.16 0.79 -5.01
N MET A 72 10.88 -0.34 -4.87
CA MET A 72 11.37 -1.13 -6.01
C MET A 72 10.33 -2.16 -6.43
N THR A 73 10.28 -2.47 -7.73
CA THR A 73 9.32 -3.45 -8.25
C THR A 73 9.69 -4.88 -7.91
N VAL A 74 8.73 -5.66 -7.43
CA VAL A 74 8.95 -7.08 -7.08
C VAL A 74 9.20 -7.97 -8.29
N SER A 75 8.95 -7.50 -9.51
CA SER A 75 9.26 -8.22 -10.74
C SER A 75 10.76 -8.30 -11.05
N SER A 76 11.54 -7.34 -10.57
CA SER A 76 13.00 -7.28 -10.76
C SER A 76 13.79 -7.48 -9.47
N ASP A 77 13.17 -7.23 -8.32
CA ASP A 77 13.77 -7.40 -7.00
C ASP A 77 12.79 -8.10 -6.06
N SER A 78 13.01 -9.39 -5.81
CA SER A 78 12.14 -10.21 -4.95
C SER A 78 12.10 -9.75 -3.49
N GLN A 79 13.11 -9.01 -3.02
CA GLN A 79 13.17 -8.44 -1.67
C GLN A 79 12.64 -7.01 -1.62
N GLY A 80 12.36 -6.38 -2.76
CA GLY A 80 12.03 -4.96 -2.86
C GLY A 80 10.86 -4.53 -1.97
N ALA A 81 9.81 -5.35 -1.87
CA ALA A 81 8.69 -5.08 -0.97
C ALA A 81 9.10 -5.13 0.51
N ILE A 82 9.83 -6.17 0.91
CA ILE A 82 10.26 -6.40 2.29
C ILE A 82 11.16 -5.26 2.76
N VAL A 83 12.19 -4.94 1.96
CA VAL A 83 13.13 -3.85 2.25
C VAL A 83 12.41 -2.51 2.34
N THR A 84 11.45 -2.24 1.44
CA THR A 84 10.67 -1.00 1.49
C THR A 84 9.84 -0.89 2.77
N LEU A 85 9.11 -1.96 3.14
CA LEU A 85 8.29 -1.98 4.36
C LEU A 85 9.15 -1.82 5.63
N GLU A 86 10.31 -2.48 5.67
CA GLU A 86 11.26 -2.33 6.77
C GLU A 86 11.82 -0.91 6.85
N THR A 87 12.14 -0.30 5.71
CA THR A 87 12.58 1.10 5.65
C THR A 87 11.52 2.05 6.24
N LEU A 88 10.23 1.84 5.91
CA LEU A 88 9.14 2.64 6.49
C LEU A 88 9.08 2.53 8.01
N ARG A 89 9.17 1.31 8.56
CA ARG A 89 9.20 1.09 10.01
C ARG A 89 10.37 1.81 10.66
N LYS A 90 11.56 1.70 10.09
CA LYS A 90 12.77 2.35 10.60
C LYS A 90 12.70 3.90 10.50
N ILE A 91 12.12 4.46 9.42
CA ILE A 91 11.88 5.91 9.34
C ILE A 91 11.01 6.37 10.51
N ARG A 92 9.94 5.64 10.80
CA ARG A 92 9.03 5.96 11.92
C ARG A 92 9.70 5.76 13.28
N ASP A 93 10.32 4.59 13.49
CA ASP A 93 10.72 4.12 14.83
C ASP A 93 12.13 4.61 15.24
N GLU A 94 13.06 4.73 14.27
CA GLU A 94 14.44 5.12 14.56
C GLU A 94 14.70 6.62 14.29
N LEU A 95 14.10 7.18 13.24
CA LEU A 95 14.29 8.59 12.91
C LEU A 95 13.16 9.50 13.43
N GLY A 96 12.05 8.94 13.91
CA GLY A 96 10.86 9.71 14.27
C GLY A 96 10.29 10.52 13.09
N GLY A 97 10.65 10.14 11.86
CA GLY A 97 10.39 10.88 10.63
C GLY A 97 9.05 10.55 9.99
N LYS A 98 8.75 11.29 8.93
CA LYS A 98 7.62 11.03 8.03
C LYS A 98 8.11 10.40 6.74
N SER A 99 7.27 9.54 6.15
CA SER A 99 7.61 8.83 4.92
C SER A 99 6.59 9.05 3.81
N VAL A 100 7.05 8.97 2.57
CA VAL A 100 6.23 8.98 1.36
C VAL A 100 6.68 7.87 0.43
N LEU A 101 5.77 7.32 -0.37
CA LEU A 101 6.08 6.35 -1.42
C LEU A 101 5.26 6.60 -2.68
N GLY A 102 5.88 6.38 -3.84
CA GLY A 102 5.19 6.07 -5.09
C GLY A 102 4.73 4.60 -5.08
N VAL A 103 3.57 4.32 -4.49
CA VAL A 103 3.12 2.96 -4.14
C VAL A 103 3.03 2.04 -5.36
N SER A 104 2.57 2.54 -6.50
CA SER A 104 2.38 1.73 -7.72
C SER A 104 3.66 1.21 -8.36
N ASN A 105 4.83 1.70 -7.93
CA ASN A 105 6.13 1.22 -8.41
C ASN A 105 6.34 -0.26 -8.08
N ILE A 106 5.76 -0.75 -6.97
CA ILE A 106 5.89 -2.14 -6.52
C ILE A 106 5.52 -3.17 -7.59
N SER A 107 4.59 -2.84 -8.47
CA SER A 107 3.96 -3.77 -9.42
C SER A 107 4.38 -3.57 -10.88
N PHE A 108 5.41 -2.75 -11.18
CA PHE A 108 5.85 -2.58 -12.56
C PHE A 108 6.20 -3.93 -13.20
N GLY A 109 5.76 -4.10 -14.46
CA GLY A 109 5.98 -5.32 -15.22
C GLY A 109 5.06 -6.50 -14.86
N LEU A 110 4.18 -6.38 -13.86
CA LEU A 110 3.25 -7.43 -13.48
C LEU A 110 1.87 -7.26 -14.14
N PRO A 111 1.17 -8.36 -14.42
CA PRO A 111 -0.24 -8.31 -14.80
C PRO A 111 -1.11 -7.97 -13.59
N GLN A 112 -2.33 -7.45 -13.82
CA GLN A 112 -3.31 -7.16 -12.77
C GLN A 112 -2.74 -6.31 -11.61
N ARG A 113 -1.99 -5.27 -11.95
CA ARG A 113 -1.22 -4.44 -11.02
C ARG A 113 -2.03 -3.95 -9.82
N GLU A 114 -3.31 -3.66 -10.01
CA GLU A 114 -4.20 -3.16 -8.97
C GLU A 114 -4.31 -4.10 -7.77
N ILE A 115 -4.23 -5.42 -7.98
CA ILE A 115 -4.27 -6.43 -6.91
C ILE A 115 -3.06 -6.25 -5.99
N ILE A 116 -1.87 -6.21 -6.58
CA ILE A 116 -0.61 -6.03 -5.84
C ILE A 116 -0.56 -4.65 -5.20
N ASN A 117 -0.96 -3.61 -5.93
CA ASN A 117 -0.94 -2.24 -5.44
C ASN A 117 -1.80 -2.07 -4.18
N GLY A 118 -3.04 -2.56 -4.18
CA GLY A 118 -3.93 -2.46 -3.03
C GLY A 118 -3.41 -3.22 -1.81
N ALA A 119 -2.92 -4.46 -2.01
CA ALA A 119 -2.34 -5.27 -0.95
C ALA A 119 -1.09 -4.60 -0.35
N PHE A 120 -0.16 -4.16 -1.21
CA PHE A 120 1.08 -3.49 -0.76
C PHE A 120 0.78 -2.16 -0.06
N PHE A 121 -0.19 -1.39 -0.55
CA PHE A 121 -0.56 -0.12 0.09
C PHE A 121 -1.06 -0.33 1.52
N THR A 122 -1.89 -1.36 1.77
CA THR A 122 -2.31 -1.73 3.13
C THR A 122 -1.11 -2.06 4.02
N MET A 123 -0.16 -2.88 3.52
CA MET A 123 1.06 -3.24 4.25
C MET A 123 1.95 -2.02 4.53
N ALA A 124 2.06 -1.09 3.57
CA ALA A 124 2.84 0.13 3.71
C ALA A 124 2.24 1.07 4.77
N MET A 125 0.92 1.24 4.80
CA MET A 125 0.24 2.01 5.85
C MET A 125 0.46 1.41 7.22
N GLU A 126 0.36 0.09 7.37
CA GLU A 126 0.67 -0.62 8.63
C GLU A 126 2.13 -0.39 9.05
N SER A 127 3.04 -0.39 8.10
CA SER A 127 4.47 -0.15 8.36
C SER A 127 4.79 1.32 8.69
N GLY A 128 3.82 2.24 8.68
CA GLY A 128 3.99 3.63 9.09
C GLY A 128 4.13 4.63 7.95
N LEU A 129 3.66 4.30 6.74
CA LEU A 129 3.61 5.24 5.63
C LEU A 129 2.78 6.47 6.00
N SER A 130 3.37 7.67 5.90
CA SER A 130 2.72 8.93 6.29
C SER A 130 1.99 9.60 5.14
N ALA A 131 2.49 9.45 3.92
CA ALA A 131 1.89 9.99 2.70
C ALA A 131 2.10 9.03 1.52
N ALA A 132 1.21 9.04 0.55
CA ALA A 132 1.29 8.17 -0.61
C ALA A 132 1.08 8.94 -1.91
N ILE A 133 1.90 8.65 -2.91
CA ILE A 133 1.68 9.08 -4.29
C ILE A 133 0.94 7.93 -4.98
N ILE A 134 -0.35 8.11 -5.17
CA ILE A 134 -1.26 7.11 -5.74
C ILE A 134 -2.22 7.75 -6.74
N ASN A 135 -2.88 6.93 -7.55
CA ASN A 135 -4.03 7.36 -8.33
C ASN A 135 -5.30 7.31 -7.44
N PRO A 136 -5.90 8.45 -7.06
CA PRO A 136 -7.11 8.45 -6.22
C PRO A 136 -8.35 7.89 -6.92
N ASN A 137 -8.30 7.69 -8.25
CA ASN A 137 -9.36 7.04 -9.00
C ASN A 137 -9.19 5.51 -9.09
N SER A 138 -8.11 4.96 -8.53
CA SER A 138 -7.93 3.50 -8.43
C SER A 138 -8.80 2.95 -7.33
N GLU A 139 -9.77 2.12 -7.71
CA GLU A 139 -10.67 1.48 -6.75
C GLU A 139 -9.91 0.59 -5.75
N ALA A 140 -8.90 -0.14 -6.19
CA ALA A 140 -8.08 -0.98 -5.34
C ALA A 140 -7.32 -0.18 -4.27
N MET A 141 -6.76 0.97 -4.65
CA MET A 141 -6.06 1.86 -3.71
C MET A 141 -7.02 2.46 -2.69
N MET A 142 -8.17 2.96 -3.14
CA MET A 142 -9.13 3.58 -2.23
C MET A 142 -9.80 2.57 -1.31
N ARG A 143 -10.08 1.34 -1.80
CA ARG A 143 -10.54 0.25 -0.94
C ARG A 143 -9.53 -0.10 0.15
N ALA A 144 -8.24 -0.19 -0.21
CA ALA A 144 -7.17 -0.43 0.76
C ALA A 144 -7.14 0.67 1.83
N TYR A 145 -7.21 1.93 1.43
CA TYR A 145 -7.18 3.09 2.33
C TYR A 145 -8.35 3.09 3.33
N TYR A 146 -9.59 3.00 2.83
CA TYR A 146 -10.76 3.06 3.72
C TYR A 146 -10.88 1.83 4.61
N SER A 147 -10.52 0.64 4.10
CA SER A 147 -10.50 -0.57 4.92
C SER A 147 -9.45 -0.49 6.02
N PHE A 148 -8.26 0.01 5.72
CA PHE A 148 -7.21 0.21 6.71
C PHE A 148 -7.65 1.18 7.80
N ASN A 149 -8.20 2.34 7.45
CA ASN A 149 -8.67 3.33 8.41
C ASN A 149 -9.75 2.77 9.36
N ALA A 150 -10.70 2.01 8.82
CA ALA A 150 -11.73 1.37 9.62
C ALA A 150 -11.13 0.33 10.58
N LEU A 151 -10.22 -0.52 10.12
CA LEU A 151 -9.57 -1.57 10.91
C LEU A 151 -8.65 -1.01 12.00
N MET A 152 -7.97 0.10 11.74
CA MET A 152 -7.04 0.72 12.67
C MET A 152 -7.67 1.77 13.59
N ASN A 153 -9.02 1.84 13.60
CA ASN A 153 -9.79 2.82 14.40
C ASN A 153 -9.42 4.29 14.09
N LEU A 154 -9.04 4.55 12.84
CA LEU A 154 -8.79 5.89 12.30
C LEU A 154 -10.07 6.50 11.69
N ASP A 155 -11.07 5.66 11.42
CA ASP A 155 -12.44 6.01 11.01
C ASP A 155 -13.43 5.62 12.12
N PRO A 156 -13.76 6.53 13.06
CA PRO A 156 -14.61 6.22 14.19
C PRO A 156 -15.98 5.70 13.74
N GLN A 157 -16.38 4.55 14.31
CA GLN A 157 -17.63 3.85 13.97
C GLN A 157 -17.74 3.46 12.49
N CYS A 158 -16.64 3.40 11.75
CA CYS A 158 -16.59 3.12 10.32
C CYS A 158 -17.49 4.06 9.50
N SER A 159 -17.66 5.30 9.93
CA SER A 159 -18.63 6.23 9.35
C SER A 159 -18.31 6.61 7.92
N GLU A 160 -17.04 6.84 7.60
CA GLU A 160 -16.59 7.14 6.25
C GLU A 160 -16.69 5.90 5.34
N TYR A 161 -16.24 4.75 5.83
CA TYR A 161 -16.36 3.47 5.12
C TYR A 161 -17.80 3.15 4.76
N ILE A 162 -18.74 3.27 5.74
CA ILE A 162 -20.16 3.04 5.52
C ILE A 162 -20.73 4.02 4.50
N SER A 163 -20.41 5.29 4.62
CA SER A 163 -20.88 6.33 3.68
C SER A 163 -20.51 6.03 2.23
N ILE A 164 -19.29 5.53 2.00
CA ILE A 164 -18.77 5.27 0.64
C ILE A 164 -19.34 3.97 0.08
N TYR A 165 -19.47 2.91 0.88
CA TYR A 165 -19.78 1.57 0.40
C TYR A 165 -21.22 1.11 0.62
N SER A 166 -22.04 1.77 1.46
CA SER A 166 -23.43 1.35 1.73
C SER A 166 -24.32 1.37 0.50
N GLY A 167 -24.04 2.25 -0.47
CA GLY A 167 -24.79 2.31 -1.74
C GLY A 167 -24.43 1.23 -2.77
N GLN A 168 -23.28 0.54 -2.57
CA GLN A 168 -22.79 -0.48 -3.52
C GLN A 168 -23.28 -1.90 -3.23
N THR A 169 -23.91 -2.14 -2.07
CA THR A 169 -24.39 -3.46 -1.64
C THR A 169 -25.64 -3.95 -2.35
N ALA A 170 -26.29 -3.14 -3.16
CA ALA A 170 -27.52 -3.54 -3.89
C ALA A 170 -27.28 -4.60 -5.01
N GLY A 171 -26.02 -4.88 -5.38
CA GLY A 171 -25.67 -5.84 -6.45
C GLY A 171 -25.19 -7.22 -6.00
N LEU A 172 -24.73 -7.37 -4.76
CA LEU A 172 -24.09 -8.61 -4.28
C LEU A 172 -25.01 -9.49 -3.41
N GLY A 173 -26.22 -9.00 -3.06
CA GLY A 173 -27.17 -9.70 -2.20
C GLY A 173 -28.09 -10.72 -2.90
N GLN A 174 -28.01 -10.89 -4.23
CA GLN A 174 -28.96 -11.77 -4.96
C GLN A 174 -28.43 -13.15 -5.33
N THR A 175 -27.19 -13.49 -5.01
CA THR A 175 -26.61 -14.78 -5.45
C THR A 175 -26.43 -15.83 -4.35
N ILE A 176 -26.77 -15.56 -3.07
CA ILE A 176 -26.59 -16.53 -1.98
C ILE A 176 -27.93 -16.95 -1.32
N GLY A 177 -29.06 -16.74 -1.98
CA GLY A 177 -30.38 -17.00 -1.38
C GLY A 177 -31.36 -17.78 -2.22
N LYS A 178 -30.95 -18.75 -3.06
CA LYS A 178 -31.88 -19.68 -3.71
C LYS A 178 -31.31 -21.10 -3.78
N GLY A 179 -31.31 -21.77 -2.66
CA GLY A 179 -31.04 -23.19 -2.53
C GLY A 179 -31.68 -23.71 -1.24
N GLY A 180 -32.91 -24.21 -1.34
CA GLY A 180 -33.45 -25.05 -0.28
C GLY A 180 -34.73 -24.56 0.35
N ASN A 181 -35.88 -24.81 -0.27
CA ASN A 181 -37.08 -25.25 0.46
C ASN A 181 -37.99 -25.99 -0.52
N GLY A 182 -37.86 -27.31 -0.57
CA GLY A 182 -38.80 -28.24 -1.16
C GLY A 182 -39.49 -28.98 -0.04
N ALA A 183 -40.62 -28.47 0.39
CA ALA A 183 -41.51 -29.15 1.32
C ALA A 183 -42.25 -30.30 0.62
N GLY A 184 -42.50 -31.36 1.39
CA GLY A 184 -43.07 -32.61 1.09
C GLY A 184 -44.46 -32.61 0.47
N GLY A 185 -44.80 -33.75 -0.06
CA GLY A 185 -46.16 -34.11 -0.53
C GLY A 185 -46.18 -35.56 -0.98
N SER A 186 -46.67 -36.39 -0.09
CA SER A 186 -47.20 -37.73 -0.16
C SER A 186 -47.77 -38.23 -1.47
N GLY A 187 -47.59 -39.54 -1.75
CA GLY A 187 -48.62 -40.28 -2.48
C GLY A 187 -48.14 -41.48 -3.29
N ALA A 188 -48.20 -42.65 -2.68
CA ALA A 188 -48.75 -43.95 -3.12
C ALA A 188 -48.25 -44.64 -4.40
N ALA A 189 -47.73 -45.83 -4.20
CA ALA A 189 -48.03 -47.13 -4.76
C ALA A 189 -47.91 -47.40 -6.30
N GLY A 190 -47.18 -48.48 -6.61
CA GLY A 190 -47.39 -49.21 -7.86
C GLY A 190 -46.17 -49.97 -8.36
N ASN A 191 -45.94 -51.10 -7.81
CA ASN A 191 -45.67 -52.46 -8.34
C ASN A 191 -44.99 -52.65 -9.71
N GLY A 192 -44.00 -53.51 -9.74
CA GLY A 192 -43.84 -54.50 -10.79
C GLY A 192 -42.57 -54.46 -11.62
N GLY A 193 -41.82 -55.53 -11.50
CA GLY A 193 -41.14 -56.05 -12.68
C GLY A 193 -39.65 -56.22 -12.68
N ALA A 194 -39.30 -57.46 -12.40
CA ALA A 194 -38.02 -58.11 -12.54
C ALA A 194 -37.29 -57.96 -13.87
N GLY A 195 -35.97 -58.17 -13.84
CA GLY A 195 -35.25 -58.66 -14.98
C GLY A 195 -33.78 -58.21 -15.06
N SER A 196 -32.86 -59.05 -14.53
CA SER A 196 -31.81 -59.77 -15.22
C SER A 196 -30.59 -58.98 -15.71
N ALA A 197 -29.50 -59.18 -15.07
CA ALA A 197 -28.23 -59.77 -15.46
C ALA A 197 -27.53 -59.38 -16.78
N GLY A 198 -26.21 -59.14 -16.68
CA GLY A 198 -25.21 -59.22 -17.73
C GLY A 198 -24.20 -58.06 -17.60
N SER A 199 -23.08 -58.18 -16.96
CA SER A 199 -21.81 -58.86 -17.21
C SER A 199 -21.03 -58.33 -18.42
N LEU A 200 -19.81 -57.92 -18.14
CA LEU A 200 -18.58 -57.90 -18.93
C LEU A 200 -18.38 -56.80 -19.98
N GLY A 201 -17.16 -56.22 -19.80
CA GLY A 201 -16.41 -55.49 -20.79
C GLY A 201 -15.48 -54.50 -20.14
#